data_621f36c8e6d61dc911ec8e3ce3287dad
#
_entry.id   621f36c8e6d61dc911ec8e3ce3287dad
#
_cell.length_a   1.000
_cell.length_b   1.000
_cell.length_c   1.000
_cell.angle_alpha   90.00
_cell.angle_beta   90.00
_cell.angle_gamma   90.00
#
_symmetry.space_group_name_H-M   'P 1'
#
loop_
_entity.id
_entity.type
_entity.pdbx_description
1 polymer ?
#
loop_
_entity_poly.entity_id
_entity_poly.type
_entity_poly.pdbx_seq_one_letter_code
_entity_poly.pdbx_strand_id
1 'polypeptide(L)'
;RIRAAAEDIIRRDGIAQLSMRRLAEQADVSLRTPYNLFGSKADVLIALLDEAECQLSPLADMYPASSAIARLLGTLAGIETFFAHDEEYFRGIYAAIMTSDHHGAREAGVGRTITTAQQMVARAAAQGELRADTDTAALGRYCGIALLAVLGMWGSGFLSISQCIAQTRRTWLAALLHHASEQTRAGLLDAYYETCGKGDANDR
;
A
#
# COMPACT_ATOMS: atom_id res chain seq x y z
N ARG A 1 6.20 3.73 -22.90
CA ARG A 1 5.26 4.12 -23.96
C ARG A 1 3.88 3.53 -23.74
N ILE A 2 3.71 2.18 -23.58
CA ILE A 2 2.40 1.54 -23.36
C ILE A 2 1.81 1.95 -22.00
N ARG A 3 2.61 1.99 -20.91
CA ARG A 3 2.14 2.46 -19.60
C ARG A 3 1.67 3.91 -19.64
N ALA A 4 2.39 4.80 -20.29
CA ALA A 4 1.97 6.19 -20.46
C ALA A 4 0.64 6.30 -21.23
N ALA A 5 0.47 5.49 -22.29
CA ALA A 5 -0.80 5.44 -23.02
C ALA A 5 -1.96 4.91 -22.15
N ALA A 6 -1.69 3.93 -21.26
CA ALA A 6 -2.70 3.43 -20.32
C ALA A 6 -3.10 4.52 -19.30
N GLU A 7 -2.13 5.23 -18.76
CA GLU A 7 -2.37 6.35 -17.85
C GLU A 7 -3.19 7.45 -18.51
N ASP A 8 -2.84 7.87 -19.72
CA ASP A 8 -3.58 8.86 -20.50
C ASP A 8 -5.05 8.46 -20.73
N ILE A 9 -5.29 7.18 -21.09
CA ILE A 9 -6.64 6.68 -21.31
C ILE A 9 -7.44 6.73 -20.00
N ILE A 10 -6.84 6.26 -18.89
CA ILE A 10 -7.52 6.21 -17.60
C ILE A 10 -7.86 7.62 -17.11
N ARG A 11 -6.91 8.55 -17.19
CA ARG A 11 -7.11 9.93 -16.74
C ARG A 11 -8.15 10.69 -17.56
N ARG A 12 -8.12 10.52 -18.89
CA ARG A 12 -9.01 11.26 -19.78
C ARG A 12 -10.41 10.67 -19.86
N ASP A 13 -10.51 9.35 -19.94
CA ASP A 13 -11.73 8.67 -20.35
C ASP A 13 -12.26 7.69 -19.28
N GLY A 14 -11.51 7.51 -18.20
CA GLY A 14 -11.82 6.60 -17.12
C GLY A 14 -11.37 5.15 -17.34
N ILE A 15 -11.23 4.40 -16.25
CA ILE A 15 -10.68 3.05 -16.23
C ILE A 15 -11.52 2.02 -17.01
N ALA A 16 -12.84 2.26 -17.12
CA ALA A 16 -13.73 1.40 -17.90
C ALA A 16 -13.38 1.40 -19.39
N GLN A 17 -12.80 2.50 -19.87
CA GLN A 17 -12.43 2.68 -21.28
C GLN A 17 -11.07 2.06 -21.61
N LEU A 18 -10.29 1.62 -20.63
CA LEU A 18 -9.04 0.91 -20.88
C LEU A 18 -9.33 -0.49 -21.41
N SER A 19 -8.86 -0.77 -22.62
CA SER A 19 -8.85 -2.11 -23.23
C SER A 19 -7.52 -2.34 -23.93
N MET A 20 -7.12 -3.60 -24.12
CA MET A 20 -5.86 -3.95 -24.79
C MET A 20 -5.82 -3.42 -26.24
N ARG A 21 -6.97 -3.37 -26.91
CA ARG A 21 -7.09 -2.81 -28.26
C ARG A 21 -6.84 -1.30 -28.26
N ARG A 22 -7.56 -0.57 -27.41
CA ARG A 22 -7.41 0.88 -27.30
C ARG A 22 -6.01 1.29 -26.86
N LEU A 23 -5.42 0.49 -25.96
CA LEU A 23 -4.05 0.66 -25.53
C LEU A 23 -3.04 0.52 -26.68
N ALA A 24 -3.24 -0.47 -27.56
CA ALA A 24 -2.40 -0.66 -28.73
C ALA A 24 -2.53 0.52 -29.71
N GLU A 25 -3.76 0.97 -29.97
CA GLU A 25 -4.07 2.13 -30.83
C GLU A 25 -3.42 3.41 -30.27
N GLN A 26 -3.61 3.72 -28.97
CA GLN A 26 -3.05 4.91 -28.33
C GLN A 26 -1.51 4.89 -28.26
N ALA A 27 -0.92 3.71 -28.05
CA ALA A 27 0.53 3.52 -28.01
C ALA A 27 1.19 3.44 -29.39
N ASP A 28 0.40 3.42 -30.46
CA ASP A 28 0.84 3.22 -31.85
C ASP A 28 1.72 1.96 -31.96
N VAL A 29 1.14 0.82 -31.56
CA VAL A 29 1.76 -0.51 -31.69
C VAL A 29 0.74 -1.54 -32.18
N SER A 30 1.22 -2.72 -32.60
CA SER A 30 0.31 -3.81 -32.95
C SER A 30 -0.49 -4.29 -31.74
N LEU A 31 -1.72 -4.77 -31.93
CA LEU A 31 -2.57 -5.34 -30.89
C LEU A 31 -1.88 -6.46 -30.09
N ARG A 32 -0.99 -7.21 -30.79
CA ARG A 32 -0.22 -8.30 -30.16
C ARG A 32 0.80 -7.79 -29.13
N THR A 33 1.27 -6.56 -29.28
CA THR A 33 2.34 -6.00 -28.43
C THR A 33 1.94 -5.87 -26.96
N PRO A 34 0.80 -5.24 -26.59
CA PRO A 34 0.37 -5.18 -25.19
C PRO A 34 0.11 -6.56 -24.59
N TYR A 35 -0.47 -7.50 -25.37
CA TYR A 35 -0.67 -8.87 -24.89
C TYR A 35 0.64 -9.61 -24.64
N ASN A 36 1.64 -9.44 -25.50
CA ASN A 36 2.95 -10.09 -25.31
C ASN A 36 3.71 -9.53 -24.10
N LEU A 37 3.52 -8.25 -23.75
CA LEU A 37 4.25 -7.58 -22.68
C LEU A 37 3.57 -7.72 -21.31
N PHE A 38 2.24 -7.71 -21.28
CA PHE A 38 1.48 -7.66 -20.04
C PHE A 38 0.53 -8.87 -19.86
N GLY A 39 0.11 -9.50 -20.93
CA GLY A 39 -0.85 -10.60 -20.88
C GLY A 39 -2.30 -10.14 -20.82
N SER A 40 -2.66 -9.26 -19.91
CA SER A 40 -4.02 -8.81 -19.68
C SER A 40 -4.13 -7.33 -19.29
N LYS A 41 -5.37 -6.79 -19.30
CA LYS A 41 -5.67 -5.46 -18.76
C LYS A 41 -5.29 -5.35 -17.27
N ALA A 42 -5.53 -6.41 -16.48
CA ALA A 42 -5.19 -6.43 -15.06
C ALA A 42 -3.68 -6.30 -14.84
N ASP A 43 -2.88 -6.97 -15.66
CA ASP A 43 -1.41 -6.88 -15.57
C ASP A 43 -0.89 -5.49 -15.94
N VAL A 44 -1.56 -4.79 -16.89
CA VAL A 44 -1.26 -3.38 -17.19
C VAL A 44 -1.53 -2.50 -15.96
N LEU A 45 -2.69 -2.69 -15.30
CA LEU A 45 -3.06 -1.92 -14.12
C LEU A 45 -2.11 -2.16 -12.94
N ILE A 46 -1.66 -3.41 -12.75
CA ILE A 46 -0.66 -3.76 -11.75
C ILE A 46 0.67 -3.09 -12.06
N ALA A 47 1.10 -3.11 -13.32
CA ALA A 47 2.34 -2.44 -13.71
C ALA A 47 2.29 -0.91 -13.47
N LEU A 48 1.11 -0.29 -13.53
CA LEU A 48 0.94 1.12 -13.14
C LEU A 48 1.04 1.32 -11.62
N LEU A 49 0.46 0.41 -10.82
CA LEU A 49 0.63 0.46 -9.36
C LEU A 49 2.07 0.16 -8.93
N ASP A 50 2.71 -0.84 -9.52
CA ASP A 50 4.11 -1.19 -9.21
C ASP A 50 5.05 -0.01 -9.49
N GLU A 51 4.81 0.74 -10.59
CA GLU A 51 5.58 1.97 -10.89
C GLU A 51 5.33 3.05 -9.84
N ALA A 52 4.09 3.21 -9.40
CA ALA A 52 3.72 4.10 -8.32
C ALA A 52 4.38 3.70 -6.98
N GLU A 53 4.36 2.40 -6.64
CA GLU A 53 5.02 1.87 -5.44
C GLU A 53 6.54 2.07 -5.47
N CYS A 54 7.18 1.97 -6.63
CA CYS A 54 8.61 2.28 -6.78
C CYS A 54 8.94 3.74 -6.42
N GLN A 55 8.01 4.66 -6.64
CA GLN A 55 8.17 6.07 -6.24
C GLN A 55 7.99 6.28 -4.73
N LEU A 56 7.34 5.34 -4.02
CA LEU A 56 7.21 5.37 -2.56
C LEU A 56 8.50 4.93 -1.83
N SER A 57 9.32 4.11 -2.45
CA SER A 57 10.54 3.56 -1.84
C SER A 57 11.48 4.64 -1.27
N PRO A 58 11.77 5.75 -1.98
CA PRO A 58 12.61 6.83 -1.44
C PRO A 58 11.99 7.54 -0.23
N LEU A 59 10.66 7.54 -0.09
CA LEU A 59 9.99 8.20 1.03
C LEU A 59 10.24 7.45 2.35
N ALA A 60 10.42 6.14 2.30
CA ALA A 60 10.81 5.34 3.48
C ALA A 60 12.21 5.73 4.01
N ASP A 61 13.10 6.19 3.13
CA ASP A 61 14.46 6.62 3.48
C ASP A 61 14.50 8.00 4.14
N MET A 62 13.41 8.77 4.12
CA MET A 62 13.27 10.03 4.85
C MET A 62 13.17 9.84 6.36
N TYR A 63 12.88 8.61 6.83
CA TYR A 63 12.77 8.30 8.24
C TYR A 63 14.10 7.76 8.80
N PRO A 64 14.41 8.03 10.10
CA PRO A 64 15.69 7.65 10.69
C PRO A 64 15.96 6.15 10.54
N ALA A 65 17.14 5.81 10.02
CA ALA A 65 17.58 4.41 9.92
C ALA A 65 17.75 3.74 11.30
N SER A 66 17.81 4.53 12.36
CA SER A 66 17.97 4.10 13.75
C SER A 66 16.73 3.43 14.36
N SER A 67 15.56 3.56 13.73
CA SER A 67 14.33 2.89 14.18
C SER A 67 13.59 2.27 13.00
N ALA A 68 13.51 0.94 13.01
CA ALA A 68 12.76 0.20 11.99
C ALA A 68 11.25 0.40 12.17
N ILE A 69 10.77 0.55 13.40
CA ILE A 69 9.36 0.86 13.68
C ILE A 69 8.99 2.25 13.17
N ALA A 70 9.84 3.27 13.38
CA ALA A 70 9.59 4.60 12.86
C ALA A 70 9.51 4.58 11.32
N ARG A 71 10.38 3.82 10.66
CA ARG A 71 10.32 3.63 9.19
C ARG A 71 9.06 2.91 8.74
N LEU A 72 8.65 1.86 9.45
CA LEU A 72 7.43 1.12 9.17
C LEU A 72 6.20 2.04 9.25
N LEU A 73 6.08 2.83 10.30
CA LEU A 73 4.99 3.80 10.47
C LEU A 73 5.09 4.96 9.46
N GLY A 74 6.31 5.36 9.12
CA GLY A 74 6.58 6.38 8.12
C GLY A 74 6.17 5.97 6.71
N THR A 75 6.28 4.69 6.37
CA THR A 75 5.81 4.16 5.09
C THR A 75 4.30 4.45 4.90
N LEU A 76 3.50 4.39 5.96
CA LEU A 76 2.08 4.73 5.90
C LEU A 76 1.85 6.19 5.50
N ALA A 77 2.63 7.13 6.05
CA ALA A 77 2.53 8.54 5.68
C ALA A 77 2.94 8.78 4.21
N GLY A 78 3.94 8.05 3.72
CA GLY A 78 4.32 8.06 2.32
C GLY A 78 3.20 7.57 1.41
N ILE A 79 2.57 6.46 1.77
CA ILE A 79 1.40 5.91 1.05
C ILE A 79 0.26 6.95 1.02
N GLU A 80 -0.06 7.56 2.16
CA GLU A 80 -1.09 8.59 2.23
C GLU A 80 -0.81 9.75 1.28
N THR A 81 0.38 10.34 1.39
CA THR A 81 0.77 11.50 0.57
C THR A 81 0.72 11.17 -0.91
N PHE A 82 1.18 10.00 -1.29
CA PHE A 82 1.24 9.59 -2.69
C PHE A 82 -0.16 9.35 -3.28
N PHE A 83 -0.98 8.56 -2.60
CA PHE A 83 -2.31 8.23 -3.11
C PHE A 83 -3.29 9.40 -3.00
N ALA A 84 -3.14 10.29 -2.01
CA ALA A 84 -3.97 11.48 -1.86
C ALA A 84 -3.77 12.48 -3.01
N HIS A 85 -2.61 12.48 -3.67
CA HIS A 85 -2.34 13.36 -4.80
C HIS A 85 -3.29 13.13 -5.97
N ASP A 86 -3.73 11.88 -6.19
CA ASP A 86 -4.69 11.52 -7.24
C ASP A 86 -5.54 10.31 -6.78
N GLU A 87 -6.30 10.53 -5.72
CA GLU A 87 -7.00 9.46 -5.01
C GLU A 87 -8.01 8.73 -5.91
N GLU A 88 -8.73 9.45 -6.75
CA GLU A 88 -9.74 8.86 -7.64
C GLU A 88 -9.10 7.93 -8.68
N TYR A 89 -7.98 8.35 -9.26
CA TYR A 89 -7.21 7.56 -10.22
C TYR A 89 -6.71 6.25 -9.61
N PHE A 90 -6.04 6.32 -8.48
CA PHE A 90 -5.47 5.14 -7.82
C PHE A 90 -6.55 4.21 -7.25
N ARG A 91 -7.62 4.78 -6.68
CA ARG A 91 -8.77 4.00 -6.20
C ARG A 91 -9.41 3.22 -7.34
N GLY A 92 -9.60 3.84 -8.50
CA GLY A 92 -10.13 3.20 -9.70
C GLY A 92 -9.27 2.03 -10.15
N ILE A 93 -7.96 2.19 -10.20
CA ILE A 93 -7.01 1.13 -10.55
C ILE A 93 -7.11 -0.02 -9.53
N TYR A 94 -7.03 0.28 -8.24
CA TYR A 94 -7.10 -0.71 -7.17
C TYR A 94 -8.41 -1.52 -7.23
N ALA A 95 -9.55 -0.83 -7.35
CA ALA A 95 -10.85 -1.46 -7.45
C ALA A 95 -10.95 -2.39 -8.67
N ALA A 96 -10.44 -1.97 -9.83
CA ALA A 96 -10.45 -2.77 -11.04
C ALA A 96 -9.56 -4.03 -10.94
N ILE A 97 -8.42 -3.95 -10.23
CA ILE A 97 -7.58 -5.11 -9.96
C ILE A 97 -8.30 -6.09 -9.03
N MET A 98 -8.91 -5.57 -7.94
CA MET A 98 -9.61 -6.41 -6.95
C MET A 98 -10.83 -7.14 -7.52
N THR A 99 -11.50 -6.56 -8.51
CA THR A 99 -12.67 -7.15 -9.18
C THR A 99 -12.32 -7.97 -10.43
N SER A 100 -11.04 -8.03 -10.81
CA SER A 100 -10.60 -8.78 -11.98
C SER A 100 -10.56 -10.29 -11.70
N ASP A 101 -10.78 -11.10 -12.74
CA ASP A 101 -10.67 -12.57 -12.68
C ASP A 101 -9.19 -13.07 -12.68
N HIS A 102 -8.22 -12.16 -12.76
CA HIS A 102 -6.79 -12.49 -12.76
C HIS A 102 -6.25 -12.71 -11.34
N HIS A 103 -6.41 -13.94 -10.83
CA HIS A 103 -5.99 -14.32 -9.47
C HIS A 103 -4.48 -14.18 -9.25
N GLY A 104 -3.64 -14.59 -10.20
CA GLY A 104 -2.18 -14.63 -10.03
C GLY A 104 -1.54 -13.27 -9.76
N ALA A 105 -1.97 -12.24 -10.48
CA ALA A 105 -1.46 -10.90 -10.31
C ALA A 105 -1.87 -10.28 -8.96
N ARG A 106 -3.11 -10.57 -8.52
CA ARG A 106 -3.63 -10.17 -7.21
C ARG A 106 -2.87 -10.89 -6.07
N GLU A 107 -2.64 -12.20 -6.21
CA GLU A 107 -1.84 -12.99 -5.25
C GLU A 107 -0.42 -12.45 -5.11
N ALA A 108 0.23 -12.08 -6.21
CA ALA A 108 1.56 -11.49 -6.19
C ALA A 108 1.60 -10.16 -5.42
N GLY A 109 0.63 -9.26 -5.62
CA GLY A 109 0.51 -8.00 -4.89
C GLY A 109 0.29 -8.21 -3.39
N VAL A 110 -0.64 -9.09 -3.03
CA VAL A 110 -0.89 -9.47 -1.63
C VAL A 110 0.37 -10.06 -1.00
N GLY A 111 1.05 -10.98 -1.69
CA GLY A 111 2.28 -11.60 -1.22
C GLY A 111 3.39 -10.58 -0.98
N ARG A 112 3.58 -9.62 -1.88
CA ARG A 112 4.58 -8.54 -1.71
C ARG A 112 4.29 -7.69 -0.48
N THR A 113 3.07 -7.24 -0.28
CA THR A 113 2.68 -6.42 0.89
C THR A 113 2.97 -7.14 2.20
N ILE A 114 2.58 -8.42 2.29
CA ILE A 114 2.84 -9.24 3.48
C ILE A 114 4.35 -9.42 3.70
N THR A 115 5.09 -9.78 2.65
CA THR A 115 6.55 -10.00 2.74
C THR A 115 7.28 -8.72 3.17
N THR A 116 6.90 -7.56 2.62
CA THR A 116 7.47 -6.28 3.00
C THR A 116 7.22 -5.96 4.47
N ALA A 117 6.00 -6.16 4.97
CA ALA A 117 5.69 -5.97 6.39
C ALA A 117 6.48 -6.93 7.29
N GLN A 118 6.62 -8.19 6.90
CA GLN A 118 7.44 -9.18 7.64
C GLN A 118 8.91 -8.77 7.71
N GLN A 119 9.49 -8.29 6.60
CA GLN A 119 10.87 -7.82 6.57
C GLN A 119 11.08 -6.59 7.47
N MET A 120 10.13 -5.66 7.49
CA MET A 120 10.20 -4.48 8.35
C MET A 120 10.11 -4.85 9.83
N VAL A 121 9.20 -5.74 10.22
CA VAL A 121 9.06 -6.24 11.59
C VAL A 121 10.29 -7.04 12.02
N ALA A 122 10.86 -7.87 11.13
CA ALA A 122 12.10 -8.59 11.41
C ALA A 122 13.28 -7.64 11.66
N ARG A 123 13.37 -6.53 10.92
CA ARG A 123 14.37 -5.47 11.17
C ARG A 123 14.18 -4.80 12.53
N ALA A 124 12.94 -4.53 12.95
CA ALA A 124 12.64 -3.97 14.25
C ALA A 124 13.09 -4.91 15.39
N ALA A 125 12.87 -6.21 15.24
CA ALA A 125 13.38 -7.20 16.19
C ALA A 125 14.91 -7.26 16.22
N ALA A 126 15.57 -7.23 15.05
CA ALA A 126 17.02 -7.21 14.95
C ALA A 126 17.66 -5.96 15.57
N GLN A 127 16.94 -4.83 15.61
CA GLN A 127 17.35 -3.58 16.27
C GLN A 127 17.00 -3.54 17.77
N GLY A 128 16.41 -4.62 18.33
CA GLY A 128 16.02 -4.67 19.75
C GLY A 128 14.78 -3.83 20.08
N GLU A 129 14.03 -3.37 19.10
CA GLU A 129 12.82 -2.59 19.31
C GLU A 129 11.63 -3.46 19.76
N LEU A 130 11.69 -4.78 19.49
CA LEU A 130 10.71 -5.77 19.91
C LEU A 130 11.32 -6.75 20.91
N ARG A 131 10.47 -7.39 21.70
CA ARG A 131 10.90 -8.44 22.64
C ARG A 131 11.49 -9.63 21.89
N ALA A 132 12.46 -10.29 22.51
CA ALA A 132 13.18 -11.41 21.91
C ALA A 132 12.29 -12.65 21.62
N ASP A 133 11.17 -12.78 22.33
CA ASP A 133 10.19 -13.87 22.17
C ASP A 133 9.12 -13.57 21.09
N THR A 134 9.23 -12.46 20.37
CA THR A 134 8.27 -12.07 19.35
C THR A 134 8.34 -12.98 18.13
N ASP A 135 7.22 -13.57 17.74
CA ASP A 135 7.07 -14.18 16.40
C ASP A 135 6.93 -13.08 15.34
N THR A 136 8.09 -12.69 14.78
CA THR A 136 8.17 -11.61 13.79
C THR A 136 7.45 -11.94 12.48
N ALA A 137 7.39 -13.21 12.11
CA ALA A 137 6.72 -13.65 10.89
C ALA A 137 5.20 -13.52 11.04
N ALA A 138 4.65 -13.94 12.20
CA ALA A 138 3.22 -13.79 12.48
C ALA A 138 2.82 -12.32 12.62
N LEU A 139 3.60 -11.52 13.35
CA LEU A 139 3.33 -10.09 13.55
C LEU A 139 3.38 -9.31 12.22
N GLY A 140 4.40 -9.56 11.39
CA GLY A 140 4.51 -8.92 10.07
C GLY A 140 3.37 -9.32 9.14
N ARG A 141 2.96 -10.60 9.17
CA ARG A 141 1.79 -11.06 8.41
C ARG A 141 0.52 -10.36 8.87
N TYR A 142 0.32 -10.22 10.19
CA TYR A 142 -0.80 -9.48 10.75
C TYR A 142 -0.84 -8.03 10.25
N CYS A 143 0.29 -7.33 10.30
CA CYS A 143 0.40 -5.96 9.80
C CYS A 143 0.06 -5.86 8.30
N GLY A 144 0.60 -6.77 7.48
CA GLY A 144 0.32 -6.80 6.05
C GLY A 144 -1.15 -7.06 5.73
N ILE A 145 -1.79 -8.04 6.41
CA ILE A 145 -3.21 -8.34 6.24
C ILE A 145 -4.09 -7.17 6.70
N ALA A 146 -3.75 -6.52 7.81
CA ALA A 146 -4.49 -5.36 8.30
C ALA A 146 -4.49 -4.21 7.27
N LEU A 147 -3.33 -3.90 6.67
CA LEU A 147 -3.23 -2.90 5.60
C LEU A 147 -4.10 -3.28 4.40
N LEU A 148 -3.98 -4.52 3.91
CA LEU A 148 -4.74 -5.00 2.75
C LEU A 148 -6.26 -4.95 2.98
N ALA A 149 -6.72 -5.30 4.19
CA ALA A 149 -8.14 -5.24 4.55
C ALA A 149 -8.67 -3.80 4.48
N VAL A 150 -7.93 -2.84 5.02
CA VAL A 150 -8.35 -1.43 5.03
C VAL A 150 -8.22 -0.80 3.63
N LEU A 151 -7.20 -1.17 2.84
CA LEU A 151 -7.09 -0.78 1.43
C LEU A 151 -8.29 -1.32 0.60
N GLY A 152 -8.81 -2.50 0.93
CA GLY A 152 -10.04 -3.01 0.32
C GLY A 152 -11.26 -2.11 0.58
N MET A 153 -11.38 -1.57 1.80
CA MET A 153 -12.44 -0.61 2.16
C MET A 153 -12.26 0.73 1.43
N TRP A 154 -11.02 1.20 1.29
CA TRP A 154 -10.71 2.37 0.49
C TRP A 154 -11.04 2.16 -0.99
N GLY A 155 -10.61 1.04 -1.58
CA GLY A 155 -10.92 0.68 -2.96
C GLY A 155 -12.41 0.60 -3.27
N SER A 156 -13.23 0.19 -2.27
CA SER A 156 -14.69 0.15 -2.36
C SER A 156 -15.36 1.51 -2.12
N GLY A 157 -14.59 2.56 -1.80
CA GLY A 157 -15.12 3.91 -1.53
C GLY A 157 -15.71 4.11 -0.13
N PHE A 158 -15.59 3.11 0.79
CA PHE A 158 -16.06 3.24 2.17
C PHE A 158 -15.20 4.20 3.01
N LEU A 159 -13.89 4.29 2.70
CA LEU A 159 -12.95 5.15 3.40
C LEU A 159 -12.21 6.03 2.40
N SER A 160 -11.80 7.23 2.82
CA SER A 160 -10.75 8.00 2.15
C SER A 160 -9.39 7.36 2.41
N ILE A 161 -8.37 7.73 1.63
CA ILE A 161 -7.01 7.22 1.87
C ILE A 161 -6.50 7.66 3.26
N SER A 162 -6.80 8.87 3.70
CA SER A 162 -6.40 9.36 5.03
C SER A 162 -7.06 8.56 6.14
N GLN A 163 -8.34 8.22 6.03
CA GLN A 163 -9.02 7.36 6.99
C GLN A 163 -8.43 5.94 6.99
N CYS A 164 -8.12 5.41 5.80
CA CYS A 164 -7.45 4.11 5.63
C CYS A 164 -6.10 4.09 6.38
N ILE A 165 -5.27 5.09 6.17
CA ILE A 165 -3.93 5.17 6.79
C ILE A 165 -4.04 5.40 8.30
N ALA A 166 -4.93 6.26 8.75
CA ALA A 166 -5.16 6.48 10.19
C ALA A 166 -5.60 5.18 10.89
N GLN A 167 -6.52 4.42 10.30
CA GLN A 167 -6.97 3.15 10.83
C GLN A 167 -5.85 2.10 10.84
N THR A 168 -5.07 2.00 9.76
CA THR A 168 -3.93 1.08 9.67
C THR A 168 -2.87 1.42 10.71
N ARG A 169 -2.54 2.71 10.85
CA ARG A 169 -1.56 3.19 11.84
C ARG A 169 -1.97 2.83 13.26
N ARG A 170 -3.24 3.04 13.62
CA ARG A 170 -3.77 2.67 14.94
C ARG A 170 -3.67 1.17 15.19
N THR A 171 -4.05 0.36 14.21
CA THR A 171 -4.00 -1.11 14.28
C THR A 171 -2.55 -1.61 14.44
N TRP A 172 -1.62 -1.06 13.67
CA TRP A 172 -0.20 -1.42 13.77
C TRP A 172 0.41 -1.01 15.09
N LEU A 173 0.14 0.21 15.57
CA LEU A 173 0.62 0.67 16.88
C LEU A 173 0.13 -0.22 18.00
N ALA A 174 -1.15 -0.62 18.01
CA ALA A 174 -1.69 -1.52 19.01
C ALA A 174 -0.99 -2.90 18.99
N ALA A 175 -0.76 -3.47 17.81
CA ALA A 175 -0.05 -4.74 17.66
C ALA A 175 1.42 -4.63 18.09
N LEU A 176 2.13 -3.59 17.65
CA LEU A 176 3.53 -3.35 17.99
C LEU A 176 3.73 -3.11 19.49
N LEU A 177 2.81 -2.39 20.15
CA LEU A 177 2.83 -2.16 21.61
C LEU A 177 2.83 -3.44 22.42
N HIS A 178 2.07 -4.45 21.98
CA HIS A 178 2.03 -5.75 22.66
C HIS A 178 3.39 -6.46 22.64
N HIS A 179 4.16 -6.25 21.57
CA HIS A 179 5.45 -6.88 21.33
C HIS A 179 6.66 -5.96 21.61
N ALA A 180 6.44 -4.73 22.01
CA ALA A 180 7.49 -3.73 22.20
C ALA A 180 8.48 -4.14 23.31
N SER A 181 9.76 -3.86 23.09
CA SER A 181 10.77 -3.89 24.15
C SER A 181 10.50 -2.77 25.17
N GLU A 182 11.08 -2.88 26.36
CA GLU A 182 10.92 -1.84 27.41
C GLU A 182 11.35 -0.46 26.92
N GLN A 183 12.44 -0.40 26.15
CA GLN A 183 12.98 0.86 25.62
C GLN A 183 12.05 1.52 24.59
N THR A 184 11.34 0.73 23.81
CA THR A 184 10.50 1.22 22.70
C THR A 184 9.06 1.50 23.14
N ARG A 185 8.62 0.86 24.23
CA ARG A 185 7.23 0.85 24.68
C ARG A 185 6.66 2.24 24.97
N ALA A 186 7.41 3.09 25.65
CA ALA A 186 6.94 4.42 26.02
C ALA A 186 6.63 5.28 24.78
N GLY A 187 7.56 5.35 23.82
CA GLY A 187 7.35 6.11 22.59
C GLY A 187 6.21 5.59 21.72
N LEU A 188 6.01 4.25 21.69
CA LEU A 188 4.86 3.67 20.97
C LEU A 188 3.53 3.96 21.67
N LEU A 189 3.52 4.02 22.98
CA LEU A 189 2.32 4.35 23.75
C LEU A 189 1.90 5.80 23.49
N ASP A 190 2.86 6.73 23.52
CA ASP A 190 2.61 8.14 23.19
C ASP A 190 2.06 8.27 21.75
N ALA A 191 2.71 7.61 20.78
CA ALA A 191 2.25 7.61 19.39
C ALA A 191 0.84 7.01 19.24
N TYR A 192 0.49 5.99 20.01
CA TYR A 192 -0.85 5.40 19.98
C TYR A 192 -1.91 6.37 20.51
N TYR A 193 -1.67 7.02 21.65
CA TYR A 193 -2.61 7.99 22.22
C TYR A 193 -2.79 9.22 21.34
N GLU A 194 -1.74 9.69 20.66
CA GLU A 194 -1.87 10.75 19.67
C GLU A 194 -2.86 10.39 18.53
N THR A 195 -2.92 9.13 18.14
CA THR A 195 -3.89 8.68 17.12
C THR A 195 -5.32 8.63 17.66
N CYS A 196 -5.50 8.41 18.96
CA CYS A 196 -6.83 8.38 19.59
C CYS A 196 -7.40 9.79 19.78
N GLY A 197 -6.55 10.77 20.13
CA GLY A 197 -7.00 12.16 20.34
C GLY A 197 -7.39 12.92 19.07
N LYS A 198 -6.92 12.49 17.91
CA LYS A 198 -7.24 13.10 16.61
C LYS A 198 -8.51 12.49 15.95
N GLY A 199 -8.99 11.35 16.43
CA GLY A 199 -10.15 10.66 15.87
C GLY A 199 -11.49 11.33 16.17
N ASP A 200 -11.62 12.03 17.29
CA ASP A 200 -12.89 12.62 17.74
C ASP A 200 -13.21 14.00 17.12
N ALA A 201 -12.26 14.60 16.40
CA ALA A 201 -12.44 15.94 15.82
C ALA A 201 -12.98 15.93 14.39
N ASN A 202 -13.00 14.80 13.71
CA ASN A 202 -13.34 14.70 12.27
C ASN A 202 -14.68 13.98 12.01
N ASP A 203 -15.36 13.52 13.05
CA ASP A 203 -16.68 12.85 12.98
C ASP A 203 -17.86 13.77 13.37
N ARG A 204 -17.68 15.11 13.33
CA ARG A 204 -18.75 16.09 13.57
C ARG A 204 -19.01 16.99 12.38
#